data_b0ca4b28c0fa9e1fe31ae62a75140cd2
#
_entry.id   b0ca4b28c0fa9e1fe31ae62a75140cd2
#
_cell.length_a   1.000
_cell.length_b   1.000
_cell.length_c   1.000
_cell.angle_alpha   90.00
_cell.angle_beta   90.00
_cell.angle_gamma   90.00
#
_symmetry.space_group_name_H-M   'P 1'
#
loop_
_entity.id
_entity.type
_entity.pdbx_description
1 polymer ?
#
loop_
_entity_poly.entity_id
_entity_poly.type
_entity_poly.pdbx_seq_one_letter_code
_entity_poly.pdbx_strand_id
1 'polypeptide(L)'
;MAPMLLGQNYMIQSGAYGAGRIAQNLLNRKNIPTEIPLPDTELIELAGLVENLQDKIINAYYNYKNSLELLKEIRSREMLYNKNYAKAMEDEDFLEIAVSSSLYQDIQLDEEKYIHLCKKYHLELQRLAGKKVVDNLNLYQYNYDSTLVGGGTKK
;
A
#
# COMPACT_ATOMS: atom_id res chain seq x y z
N MET A 1 27.03 25.11 -14.12
CA MET A 1 26.35 24.42 -15.24
C MET A 1 26.33 22.92 -15.11
N ALA A 2 27.40 22.26 -14.68
CA ALA A 2 27.46 20.82 -14.51
C ALA A 2 26.38 20.23 -13.56
N PRO A 3 26.03 20.82 -12.40
CA PRO A 3 25.01 20.27 -11.51
C PRO A 3 23.61 20.23 -12.09
N MET A 4 23.25 21.20 -12.94
CA MET A 4 21.95 21.21 -13.62
C MET A 4 21.85 20.15 -14.72
N LEU A 5 22.93 19.91 -15.42
CA LEU A 5 23.01 18.87 -16.47
C LEU A 5 22.93 17.46 -15.87
N LEU A 6 23.57 17.24 -14.74
CA LEU A 6 23.48 15.96 -14.02
C LEU A 6 22.08 15.71 -13.50
N GLY A 7 21.42 16.73 -12.94
CA GLY A 7 20.04 16.63 -12.49
C GLY A 7 19.07 16.36 -13.64
N GLN A 8 19.26 17.00 -14.78
CA GLN A 8 18.41 16.79 -15.96
C GLN A 8 18.63 15.42 -16.61
N ASN A 9 19.87 14.99 -16.73
CA ASN A 9 20.18 13.66 -17.27
C ASN A 9 19.69 12.55 -16.36
N TYR A 10 19.80 12.74 -15.07
CA TYR A 10 19.28 11.81 -14.09
C TYR A 10 17.74 11.72 -14.13
N MET A 11 17.07 12.87 -14.26
CA MET A 11 15.62 12.92 -14.41
C MET A 11 15.13 12.23 -15.70
N ILE A 12 15.85 12.39 -16.80
CA ILE A 12 15.52 11.78 -18.11
C ILE A 12 15.73 10.28 -18.07
N GLN A 13 16.81 9.82 -17.42
CA GLN A 13 17.17 8.39 -17.38
C GLN A 13 16.39 7.59 -16.35
N SER A 14 16.08 8.18 -15.21
CA SER A 14 15.42 7.47 -14.09
C SER A 14 13.94 7.75 -13.93
N GLY A 15 13.38 8.68 -14.71
CA GLY A 15 11.99 9.13 -14.51
C GLY A 15 11.76 9.88 -13.20
N ALA A 16 12.83 10.33 -12.55
CA ALA A 16 12.84 10.96 -11.23
C ALA A 16 12.50 12.45 -11.27
N TYR A 17 11.42 12.82 -11.95
CA TYR A 17 10.95 14.22 -11.98
C TYR A 17 10.75 14.83 -10.57
N GLY A 18 10.43 13.99 -9.58
CA GLY A 18 10.30 14.42 -8.18
C GLY A 18 11.61 14.90 -7.57
N ALA A 19 12.74 14.27 -7.89
CA ALA A 19 14.04 14.62 -7.33
C ALA A 19 14.49 16.02 -7.78
N GLY A 20 14.31 16.34 -9.08
CA GLY A 20 14.62 17.68 -9.59
C GLY A 20 13.74 18.77 -9.00
N ARG A 21 12.45 18.50 -8.80
CA ARG A 21 11.54 19.46 -8.15
C ARG A 21 11.88 19.68 -6.69
N ILE A 22 12.24 18.62 -5.96
CA ILE A 22 12.68 18.74 -4.57
C ILE A 22 13.98 19.53 -4.48
N ALA A 23 14.95 19.24 -5.34
CA ALA A 23 16.20 19.97 -5.40
C ALA A 23 15.96 21.45 -5.77
N GLN A 24 15.13 21.73 -6.78
CA GLN A 24 14.77 23.11 -7.14
C GLN A 24 13.99 23.81 -6.04
N ASN A 25 13.07 23.15 -5.35
CA ASN A 25 12.33 23.73 -4.23
C ASN A 25 13.24 23.99 -3.02
N LEU A 26 14.24 23.15 -2.79
CA LEU A 26 15.26 23.39 -1.76
C LEU A 26 16.15 24.57 -2.11
N LEU A 27 16.54 24.71 -3.37
CA LEU A 27 17.34 25.82 -3.87
C LEU A 27 16.56 27.15 -3.92
N ASN A 28 15.24 27.09 -4.17
CA ASN A 28 14.37 28.26 -4.24
C ASN A 28 13.80 28.69 -2.88
N ARG A 29 14.11 28.04 -1.78
CA ARG A 29 13.75 28.51 -0.44
C ARG A 29 14.49 29.81 -0.16
N LYS A 30 13.72 30.86 0.20
CA LYS A 30 14.17 32.25 0.40
C LYS A 30 15.37 32.46 1.35
N ASN A 31 15.81 31.44 2.05
CA ASN A 31 16.89 31.51 3.03
C ASN A 31 18.15 30.72 2.64
N ILE A 32 18.17 30.09 1.46
CA ILE A 32 19.37 29.40 0.97
C ILE A 32 20.00 30.32 -0.07
N PRO A 33 21.25 30.78 0.13
CA PRO A 33 21.95 31.55 -0.89
C PRO A 33 22.03 30.71 -2.16
N THR A 34 21.41 31.21 -3.23
CA THR A 34 21.37 30.56 -4.55
C THR A 34 22.76 30.42 -5.20
N GLU A 35 23.78 30.95 -4.56
CA GLU A 35 25.16 31.03 -5.05
C GLU A 35 26.10 29.94 -4.52
N ILE A 36 25.65 29.08 -3.59
CA ILE A 36 26.46 27.96 -3.12
C ILE A 36 26.09 26.72 -3.95
N PRO A 37 26.92 26.32 -4.93
CA PRO A 37 26.68 25.08 -5.63
C PRO A 37 26.85 23.93 -4.63
N LEU A 38 25.84 23.09 -4.51
CA LEU A 38 25.98 21.81 -3.79
C LEU A 38 27.07 21.01 -4.52
N PRO A 39 28.05 20.43 -3.78
CA PRO A 39 29.03 19.55 -4.38
C PRO A 39 28.35 18.45 -5.20
N ASP A 40 28.91 18.11 -6.36
CA ASP A 40 28.34 17.07 -7.22
C ASP A 40 28.10 15.75 -6.49
N THR A 41 28.95 15.43 -5.51
CA THR A 41 28.81 14.26 -4.65
C THR A 41 27.53 14.30 -3.79
N GLU A 42 27.21 15.46 -3.19
CA GLU A 42 25.99 15.61 -2.38
C GLU A 42 24.74 15.56 -3.24
N LEU A 43 24.78 16.06 -4.47
CA LEU A 43 23.66 15.94 -5.42
C LEU A 43 23.43 14.49 -5.85
N ILE A 44 24.49 13.73 -6.08
CA ILE A 44 24.42 12.30 -6.42
C ILE A 44 23.86 11.51 -5.23
N GLU A 45 24.34 11.78 -4.02
CA GLU A 45 23.82 11.14 -2.81
C GLU A 45 22.34 11.45 -2.59
N LEU A 46 21.95 12.72 -2.75
CA LEU A 46 20.55 13.14 -2.64
C LEU A 46 19.67 12.45 -3.68
N ALA A 47 20.13 12.37 -4.93
CA ALA A 47 19.43 11.69 -6.00
C ALA A 47 19.23 10.20 -5.68
N GLY A 48 20.28 9.53 -5.19
CA GLY A 48 20.20 8.13 -4.76
C GLY A 48 19.22 7.89 -3.59
N LEU A 49 19.17 8.82 -2.63
CA LEU A 49 18.22 8.76 -1.52
C LEU A 49 16.77 8.91 -2.00
N VAL A 50 16.52 9.82 -2.94
CA VAL A 50 15.19 10.04 -3.51
C VAL A 50 14.73 8.83 -4.32
N GLU A 51 15.61 8.25 -5.13
CA GLU A 51 15.31 7.04 -5.90
C GLU A 51 14.96 5.86 -4.97
N ASN A 52 15.75 5.65 -3.93
CA ASN A 52 15.49 4.62 -2.93
C ASN A 52 14.15 4.83 -2.22
N LEU A 53 13.80 6.08 -1.92
CA LEU A 53 12.50 6.41 -1.32
C LEU A 53 11.34 6.13 -2.29
N GLN A 54 11.49 6.46 -3.56
CA GLN A 54 10.49 6.17 -4.59
C GLN A 54 10.24 4.67 -4.72
N ASP A 55 11.30 3.86 -4.78
CA ASP A 55 11.20 2.41 -4.84
C ASP A 55 10.48 1.83 -3.63
N LYS A 56 10.78 2.34 -2.43
CA LYS A 56 10.08 1.93 -1.21
C LYS A 56 8.60 2.27 -1.24
N ILE A 57 8.23 3.45 -1.74
CA ILE A 57 6.84 3.88 -1.88
C ILE A 57 6.12 2.98 -2.89
N ILE A 58 6.72 2.72 -4.03
CA ILE A 58 6.16 1.86 -5.08
C ILE A 58 5.93 0.45 -4.55
N ASN A 59 6.92 -0.12 -3.88
CA ASN A 59 6.83 -1.45 -3.28
C ASN A 59 5.74 -1.52 -2.20
N ALA A 60 5.66 -0.53 -1.32
CA ALA A 60 4.63 -0.46 -0.29
C ALA A 60 3.22 -0.35 -0.91
N TYR A 61 3.07 0.42 -1.99
CA TYR A 61 1.82 0.55 -2.73
C TYR A 61 1.37 -0.79 -3.36
N TYR A 62 2.27 -1.47 -4.04
CA TYR A 62 1.95 -2.77 -4.65
C TYR A 62 1.64 -3.83 -3.59
N ASN A 63 2.37 -3.86 -2.49
CA ASN A 63 2.10 -4.76 -1.37
C ASN A 63 0.73 -4.49 -0.75
N TYR A 64 0.36 -3.23 -0.58
CA TYR A 64 -0.96 -2.84 -0.13
C TYR A 64 -2.06 -3.30 -1.09
N LYS A 65 -1.90 -3.01 -2.38
CA LYS A 65 -2.85 -3.41 -3.42
C LYS A 65 -3.04 -4.92 -3.49
N ASN A 66 -1.94 -5.67 -3.50
CA ASN A 66 -1.99 -7.14 -3.52
C ASN A 66 -2.68 -7.70 -2.27
N SER A 67 -2.41 -7.12 -1.10
CA SER A 67 -3.07 -7.54 0.14
C SER A 67 -4.58 -7.28 0.09
N LEU A 68 -5.03 -6.18 -0.52
CA LEU A 68 -6.45 -5.90 -0.73
C LEU A 68 -7.11 -6.89 -1.68
N GLU A 69 -6.45 -7.25 -2.76
CA GLU A 69 -6.97 -8.23 -3.72
C GLU A 69 -7.11 -9.61 -3.09
N LEU A 70 -6.11 -10.04 -2.33
CA LEU A 70 -6.15 -11.30 -1.58
C LEU A 70 -7.26 -11.29 -0.51
N LEU A 71 -7.45 -10.18 0.19
CA LEU A 71 -8.53 -10.04 1.15
C LEU A 71 -9.92 -10.16 0.50
N LYS A 72 -10.11 -9.59 -0.69
CA LYS A 72 -11.35 -9.75 -1.47
C LYS A 72 -11.58 -11.20 -1.88
N GLU A 73 -10.54 -11.88 -2.32
CA GLU A 73 -10.61 -13.29 -2.69
C GLU A 73 -11.01 -14.16 -1.50
N ILE A 74 -10.40 -13.96 -0.34
CA ILE A 74 -10.71 -14.69 0.89
C ILE A 74 -12.17 -14.49 1.28
N ARG A 75 -12.70 -13.27 1.21
CA ARG A 75 -14.11 -13.00 1.50
C ARG A 75 -15.07 -13.66 0.53
N SER A 76 -14.69 -13.74 -0.74
CA SER A 76 -15.48 -14.50 -1.72
C SER A 76 -15.53 -15.98 -1.37
N ARG A 77 -14.42 -16.53 -0.89
CA ARG A 77 -14.35 -17.92 -0.41
C ARG A 77 -15.16 -18.12 0.86
N GLU A 78 -15.08 -17.19 1.81
CA GLU A 78 -15.88 -17.23 3.04
C GLU A 78 -17.38 -17.32 2.74
N MET A 79 -17.87 -16.50 1.83
CA MET A 79 -19.28 -16.57 1.39
C MET A 79 -19.65 -17.95 0.81
N LEU A 80 -18.74 -18.55 0.02
CA LEU A 80 -18.97 -19.87 -0.57
C LEU A 80 -19.01 -20.95 0.52
N TYR A 81 -18.08 -20.92 1.47
CA TYR A 81 -18.04 -21.92 2.55
C TYR A 81 -19.24 -21.79 3.50
N ASN A 82 -19.66 -20.56 3.81
CA ASN A 82 -20.89 -20.34 4.57
C ASN A 82 -22.11 -20.95 3.90
N LYS A 83 -22.21 -20.83 2.58
CA LYS A 83 -23.30 -21.45 1.80
C LYS A 83 -23.22 -22.98 1.83
N ASN A 84 -22.02 -23.54 1.67
CA ASN A 84 -21.82 -24.98 1.72
C ASN A 84 -22.12 -25.54 3.11
N TYR A 85 -21.68 -24.86 4.17
CA TYR A 85 -21.98 -25.23 5.54
C TYR A 85 -23.50 -25.22 5.83
N ALA A 86 -24.21 -24.18 5.41
CA ALA A 86 -25.65 -24.12 5.58
C ALA A 86 -26.37 -25.27 4.88
N LYS A 87 -25.94 -25.60 3.66
CA LYS A 87 -26.48 -26.74 2.93
C LYS A 87 -26.18 -28.08 3.61
N ALA A 88 -24.95 -28.28 4.09
CA ALA A 88 -24.58 -29.48 4.81
C ALA A 88 -25.38 -29.67 6.10
N MET A 89 -25.73 -28.55 6.77
CA MET A 89 -26.62 -28.58 7.93
C MET A 89 -28.03 -28.98 7.58
N GLU A 90 -28.57 -28.53 6.43
CA GLU A 90 -29.91 -28.91 5.95
C GLU A 90 -29.97 -30.39 5.55
N ASP A 91 -28.88 -30.89 4.93
CA ASP A 91 -28.79 -32.26 4.46
C ASP A 91 -28.37 -33.26 5.58
N GLU A 92 -28.12 -32.77 6.80
CA GLU A 92 -27.61 -33.54 7.96
C GLU A 92 -26.32 -34.33 7.67
N ASP A 93 -25.47 -33.82 6.76
CA ASP A 93 -24.21 -34.43 6.40
C ASP A 93 -23.10 -34.04 7.41
N PHE A 94 -22.91 -34.88 8.42
CA PHE A 94 -21.95 -34.62 9.52
C PHE A 94 -20.50 -34.52 9.03
N LEU A 95 -20.13 -35.27 7.97
CA LEU A 95 -18.79 -35.21 7.43
C LEU A 95 -18.54 -33.85 6.74
N GLU A 96 -19.48 -33.42 5.90
CA GLU A 96 -19.39 -32.13 5.20
C GLU A 96 -19.47 -30.95 6.18
N ILE A 97 -20.28 -31.06 7.25
CA ILE A 97 -20.33 -30.08 8.33
C ILE A 97 -18.94 -29.92 8.99
N ALA A 98 -18.28 -31.04 9.32
CA ALA A 98 -16.97 -31.01 9.96
C ALA A 98 -15.90 -30.39 9.05
N VAL A 99 -15.88 -30.78 7.77
CA VAL A 99 -14.95 -30.26 6.77
C VAL A 99 -15.18 -28.76 6.54
N SER A 100 -16.43 -28.36 6.30
CA SER A 100 -16.79 -26.97 6.07
C SER A 100 -16.46 -26.08 7.27
N SER A 101 -16.66 -26.56 8.49
CA SER A 101 -16.32 -25.84 9.72
C SER A 101 -14.82 -25.62 9.84
N SER A 102 -14.00 -26.63 9.56
CA SER A 102 -12.53 -26.52 9.58
C SER A 102 -12.03 -25.51 8.54
N LEU A 103 -12.54 -25.59 7.31
CA LEU A 103 -12.19 -24.66 6.24
C LEU A 103 -12.62 -23.23 6.55
N TYR A 104 -13.75 -23.07 7.21
CA TYR A 104 -14.22 -21.74 7.63
C TYR A 104 -13.29 -21.12 8.68
N GLN A 105 -12.81 -21.91 9.65
CA GLN A 105 -11.84 -21.43 10.63
C GLN A 105 -10.51 -21.01 9.97
N ASP A 106 -10.01 -21.79 9.03
CA ASP A 106 -8.78 -21.45 8.31
C ASP A 106 -8.94 -20.15 7.52
N ILE A 107 -10.09 -19.94 6.89
CA ILE A 107 -10.40 -18.69 6.17
C ILE A 107 -10.49 -17.49 7.09
N GLN A 108 -11.07 -17.62 8.27
CA GLN A 108 -11.11 -16.54 9.25
C GLN A 108 -9.69 -16.13 9.69
N LEU A 109 -8.82 -17.10 9.93
CA LEU A 109 -7.42 -16.81 10.26
C LEU A 109 -6.69 -16.10 9.12
N ASP A 110 -6.91 -16.54 7.89
CA ASP A 110 -6.34 -15.88 6.72
C ASP A 110 -6.92 -14.47 6.53
N GLU A 111 -8.21 -14.26 6.75
CA GLU A 111 -8.82 -12.93 6.69
C GLU A 111 -8.17 -11.97 7.68
N GLU A 112 -8.03 -12.36 8.94
CA GLU A 112 -7.36 -11.55 9.97
C GLU A 112 -5.92 -11.20 9.57
N LYS A 113 -5.18 -12.19 9.05
CA LYS A 113 -3.81 -11.99 8.56
C LYS A 113 -3.75 -10.93 7.46
N TYR A 114 -4.62 -11.01 6.48
CA TYR A 114 -4.60 -10.05 5.36
C TYR A 114 -5.14 -8.68 5.74
N ILE A 115 -6.08 -8.58 6.66
CA ILE A 115 -6.48 -7.31 7.28
C ILE A 115 -5.26 -6.65 7.96
N HIS A 116 -4.50 -7.41 8.70
CA HIS A 116 -3.27 -6.93 9.34
C HIS A 116 -2.24 -6.44 8.33
N LEU A 117 -2.02 -7.20 7.25
CA LEU A 117 -1.10 -6.80 6.18
C LEU A 117 -1.56 -5.53 5.46
N CYS A 118 -2.85 -5.38 5.17
CA CYS A 118 -3.41 -4.17 4.60
C CYS A 118 -3.15 -2.95 5.51
N LYS A 119 -3.43 -3.07 6.80
CA LYS A 119 -3.17 -2.00 7.78
C LYS A 119 -1.69 -1.65 7.85
N LYS A 120 -0.82 -2.67 7.90
CA LYS A 120 0.64 -2.48 7.92
C LYS A 120 1.12 -1.69 6.71
N TYR A 121 0.78 -2.13 5.50
CA TYR A 121 1.24 -1.47 4.28
C TYR A 121 0.61 -0.09 4.07
N HIS A 122 -0.62 0.11 4.52
CA HIS A 122 -1.23 1.44 4.53
C HIS A 122 -0.46 2.42 5.43
N LEU A 123 -0.13 2.00 6.66
CA LEU A 123 0.67 2.81 7.58
C LEU A 123 2.08 3.06 7.04
N GLU A 124 2.68 2.07 6.39
CA GLU A 124 3.98 2.23 5.75
C GLU A 124 3.93 3.26 4.62
N LEU A 125 2.90 3.23 3.77
CA LEU A 125 2.66 4.25 2.76
C LEU A 125 2.50 5.65 3.37
N GLN A 126 1.72 5.78 4.44
CA GLN A 126 1.55 7.05 5.14
C GLN A 126 2.87 7.56 5.72
N ARG A 127 3.70 6.68 6.24
CA ARG A 127 5.03 7.02 6.77
C ARG A 127 5.99 7.48 5.67
N LEU A 128 5.98 6.82 4.52
CA LEU A 128 6.91 7.10 3.41
C LEU A 128 6.47 8.29 2.56
N ALA A 129 5.20 8.36 2.20
CA ALA A 129 4.66 9.37 1.28
C ALA A 129 3.95 10.54 1.99
N GLY A 130 3.62 10.38 3.27
CA GLY A 130 2.85 11.34 4.05
C GLY A 130 1.35 11.10 3.98
N LYS A 131 0.67 11.30 5.11
CA LYS A 131 -0.77 11.04 5.25
C LYS A 131 -1.61 11.78 4.22
N LYS A 132 -1.36 13.07 4.01
CA LYS A 132 -2.12 13.89 3.05
C LYS A 132 -2.02 13.37 1.61
N VAL A 133 -0.86 12.85 1.22
CA VAL A 133 -0.64 12.30 -0.12
C VAL A 133 -1.42 11.01 -0.28
N VAL A 134 -1.37 10.14 0.71
CA VAL A 134 -2.09 8.86 0.72
C VAL A 134 -3.60 9.08 0.71
N ASP A 135 -4.11 10.03 1.50
CA ASP A 135 -5.53 10.37 1.54
C ASP A 135 -6.03 10.94 0.19
N ASN A 136 -5.19 11.71 -0.51
CA ASN A 136 -5.51 12.28 -1.82
C ASN A 136 -5.42 11.27 -2.98
N LEU A 137 -4.71 10.17 -2.81
CA LEU A 137 -4.58 9.16 -3.86
C LEU A 137 -5.86 8.33 -4.06
N ASN A 138 -6.95 8.63 -3.33
CA ASN A 138 -8.17 7.81 -3.36
C ASN A 138 -7.85 6.31 -3.33
N LEU A 139 -6.74 5.96 -2.67
CA LEU A 139 -6.48 4.59 -2.33
C LEU A 139 -7.73 4.14 -1.61
N TYR A 140 -8.46 3.24 -2.21
CA TYR A 140 -9.66 2.64 -1.69
C TYR A 140 -9.62 2.66 -0.18
N GLN A 141 -10.38 3.55 0.42
CA GLN A 141 -10.64 3.51 1.86
C GLN A 141 -11.46 2.25 2.09
N TYR A 142 -10.76 1.15 2.04
CA TYR A 142 -11.32 -0.10 2.48
C TYR A 142 -11.53 0.07 3.97
N ASN A 143 -12.76 0.26 4.35
CA ASN A 143 -13.10 0.39 5.74
C ASN A 143 -12.94 -0.99 6.36
N TYR A 144 -11.71 -1.29 6.81
CA TYR A 144 -11.34 -2.58 7.39
C TYR A 144 -12.23 -2.93 8.58
N ASP A 145 -12.76 -1.91 9.25
CA ASP A 145 -13.57 -2.08 10.46
C ASP A 145 -15.04 -2.39 10.15
N SER A 146 -15.59 -1.92 9.02
CA SER A 146 -16.98 -2.20 8.64
C SER A 146 -17.21 -3.62 8.15
N THR A 147 -16.15 -4.36 7.93
CA THR A 147 -16.21 -5.73 7.43
C THR A 147 -16.02 -6.79 8.50
N LEU A 148 -15.54 -6.39 9.68
CA LEU A 148 -15.49 -7.25 10.87
C LEU A 148 -16.86 -7.39 11.54
N VAL A 149 -17.79 -6.48 11.25
CA VAL A 149 -19.19 -6.59 11.70
C VAL A 149 -19.98 -7.24 10.58
N GLY A 150 -19.88 -8.55 10.49
CA GLY A 150 -20.71 -9.34 9.61
C GLY A 150 -22.17 -9.03 9.88
N GLY A 151 -22.86 -8.45 8.89
CA GLY A 151 -24.32 -8.40 8.88
C GLY A 151 -24.98 -7.30 9.69
N GLY A 152 -24.36 -6.16 9.87
CA GLY A 152 -25.04 -4.95 10.32
C GLY A 152 -25.95 -4.41 9.21
N THR A 153 -27.21 -4.81 9.24
CA THR A 153 -28.34 -4.27 8.50
C THR A 153 -28.23 -2.78 8.26
N LYS A 154 -28.11 -2.43 6.99
CA LYS A 154 -28.45 -1.08 6.57
C LYS A 154 -29.98 -0.95 6.53
N LYS A 155 -30.47 -0.03 7.32
CA LYS A 155 -31.73 0.63 7.04
C LYS A 155 -31.52 1.70 5.97
#